data_c228a81ce3da674db3097afe56aa01b2
#
_entry.id   c228a81ce3da674db3097afe56aa01b2
#
_cell.length_a   1.000
_cell.length_b   1.000
_cell.length_c   1.000
_cell.angle_alpha   90.00
_cell.angle_beta   90.00
_cell.angle_gamma   90.00
#
_symmetry.space_group_name_H-M   'P 1'
#
loop_
_entity.id
_entity.type
_entity.pdbx_description
1 polymer ?
#
loop_
_entity_poly.entity_id
_entity_poly.type
_entity_poly.pdbx_seq_one_letter_code
_entity_poly.pdbx_strand_id
1 'polypeptide(L)'
;MPTIVFTIANQKGGVGKTTTAVNLAAALAEKEVPVLLIDLDPQANATSSLGVEKHEGKSLYGPLRGEGDAMSLITQTSVPNLSLIPSEEDLAAAEIEIAQMENFLLKLKGVLEPIRSSGRFRVVIIDCPPALGMLSMNSLAAADFLMITLQCEYMALEGLGQILRNVERLKSAGVNSSLELGGVVMTMFDGRTNLSRQVVDEVRKHLPEKIFETVIPRTVRLSEAPSFGQTIFAYDSSNPGATAYRRLAEEVIKRFGLL
;
A
#
# COMPACT_ATOMS: atom_id res chain seq x y z
N MET A 1 -9.43 19.63 -1.67
CA MET A 1 -8.98 18.98 -0.42
C MET A 1 -7.56 18.48 -0.63
N PRO A 2 -6.68 18.42 0.38
CA PRO A 2 -5.31 17.94 0.20
C PRO A 2 -5.29 16.46 -0.16
N THR A 3 -4.30 16.04 -0.94
CA THR A 3 -4.03 14.63 -1.24
C THR A 3 -3.46 13.93 -0.01
N ILE A 4 -4.01 12.78 0.35
CA ILE A 4 -3.52 11.95 1.46
C ILE A 4 -2.71 10.78 0.88
N VAL A 5 -1.51 10.57 1.40
CA VAL A 5 -0.60 9.50 0.96
C VAL A 5 -0.54 8.41 2.03
N PHE A 6 -0.96 7.21 1.64
CA PHE A 6 -0.83 5.99 2.44
C PHE A 6 0.32 5.14 1.90
N THR A 7 1.12 4.58 2.79
CA THR A 7 2.03 3.50 2.45
C THR A 7 1.56 2.20 3.08
N ILE A 8 1.49 1.13 2.30
CA ILE A 8 1.14 -0.20 2.80
C ILE A 8 2.42 -1.01 2.95
N ALA A 9 2.82 -1.27 4.18
CA ALA A 9 4.08 -1.95 4.46
C ALA A 9 3.96 -3.05 5.51
N ASN A 10 4.81 -4.05 5.37
CA ASN A 10 5.14 -5.07 6.36
C ASN A 10 6.42 -5.77 5.91
N GLN A 11 7.30 -6.13 6.85
CA GLN A 11 8.56 -6.83 6.57
C GLN A 11 8.34 -8.26 6.06
N LYS A 12 7.26 -8.91 6.49
CA LYS A 12 6.95 -10.28 6.11
C LYS A 12 6.40 -10.31 4.69
N GLY A 13 6.96 -11.17 3.84
CA GLY A 13 6.40 -11.50 2.54
C GLY A 13 5.08 -12.26 2.67
N GLY A 14 4.20 -12.14 1.65
CA GLY A 14 2.97 -12.92 1.58
C GLY A 14 1.87 -12.56 2.58
N VAL A 15 1.93 -11.41 3.28
CA VAL A 15 0.90 -10.98 4.25
C VAL A 15 -0.25 -10.19 3.61
N GLY A 16 -0.32 -10.11 2.28
CA GLY A 16 -1.39 -9.44 1.56
C GLY A 16 -1.21 -7.93 1.38
N LYS A 17 0.02 -7.40 1.37
CA LYS A 17 0.31 -5.98 1.07
C LYS A 17 -0.28 -5.58 -0.28
N THR A 18 0.23 -6.15 -1.35
CA THR A 18 -0.20 -5.88 -2.73
C THR A 18 -1.69 -6.14 -2.93
N THR A 19 -2.20 -7.27 -2.39
CA THR A 19 -3.63 -7.59 -2.45
C THR A 19 -4.47 -6.49 -1.80
N THR A 20 -3.99 -5.95 -0.66
CA THR A 20 -4.68 -4.86 0.05
C THR A 20 -4.53 -3.55 -0.72
N ALA A 21 -3.34 -3.23 -1.22
CA ALA A 21 -3.10 -2.00 -2.00
C ALA A 21 -4.03 -1.92 -3.21
N VAL A 22 -4.06 -2.98 -4.02
CA VAL A 22 -4.87 -3.06 -5.24
C VAL A 22 -6.37 -3.00 -4.92
N ASN A 23 -6.86 -3.85 -4.00
CA ASN A 23 -8.30 -3.96 -3.77
C ASN A 23 -8.84 -2.82 -2.90
N LEU A 24 -8.05 -2.23 -1.99
CA LEU A 24 -8.45 -1.01 -1.29
C LEU A 24 -8.51 0.18 -2.26
N ALA A 25 -7.51 0.34 -3.14
CA ALA A 25 -7.51 1.38 -4.16
C ALA A 25 -8.73 1.28 -5.06
N ALA A 26 -9.04 0.07 -5.54
CA ALA A 26 -10.21 -0.18 -6.40
C ALA A 26 -11.53 0.07 -5.64
N ALA A 27 -11.64 -0.35 -4.36
CA ALA A 27 -12.85 -0.12 -3.56
C ALA A 27 -13.08 1.37 -3.25
N LEU A 28 -12.02 2.15 -3.02
CA LEU A 28 -12.11 3.61 -2.88
C LEU A 28 -12.55 4.25 -4.20
N ALA A 29 -12.00 3.79 -5.32
CA ALA A 29 -12.37 4.26 -6.66
C ALA A 29 -13.83 3.94 -7.02
N GLU A 30 -14.38 2.77 -6.59
CA GLU A 30 -15.83 2.46 -6.70
C GLU A 30 -16.71 3.47 -5.93
N LYS A 31 -16.17 4.14 -4.91
CA LYS A 31 -16.84 5.20 -4.14
C LYS A 31 -16.54 6.61 -4.68
N GLU A 32 -16.11 6.70 -5.93
CA GLU A 32 -15.81 7.96 -6.63
C GLU A 32 -14.66 8.77 -6.01
N VAL A 33 -13.82 8.16 -5.17
CA VAL A 33 -12.59 8.78 -4.68
C VAL A 33 -11.52 8.65 -5.76
N PRO A 34 -10.92 9.75 -6.29
CA PRO A 34 -9.81 9.67 -7.22
C PRO A 34 -8.57 9.11 -6.54
N VAL A 35 -8.09 7.94 -6.99
CA VAL A 35 -6.97 7.21 -6.39
C VAL A 35 -5.83 7.06 -7.38
N LEU A 36 -4.60 7.27 -6.90
CA LEU A 36 -3.38 6.83 -7.56
C LEU A 36 -2.76 5.68 -6.74
N LEU A 37 -2.61 4.52 -7.35
CA LEU A 37 -1.78 3.45 -6.82
C LEU A 37 -0.37 3.59 -7.37
N ILE A 38 0.63 3.46 -6.52
CA ILE A 38 2.05 3.42 -6.91
C ILE A 38 2.59 2.05 -6.54
N ASP A 39 3.01 1.31 -7.55
CA ASP A 39 3.69 0.04 -7.37
C ASP A 39 5.19 0.31 -7.17
N LEU A 40 5.67 0.14 -5.95
CA LEU A 40 7.07 0.38 -5.59
C LEU A 40 7.85 -0.94 -5.40
N ASP A 41 7.21 -2.09 -5.66
CA ASP A 41 7.86 -3.40 -5.60
C ASP A 41 8.45 -3.74 -6.99
N PRO A 42 9.77 -4.01 -7.11
CA PRO A 42 10.39 -4.43 -8.38
C PRO A 42 9.76 -5.68 -9.00
N GLN A 43 9.06 -6.51 -8.19
CA GLN A 43 8.31 -7.66 -8.71
C GLN A 43 7.08 -7.25 -9.55
N ALA A 44 6.63 -5.99 -9.44
CA ALA A 44 5.52 -5.41 -10.18
C ALA A 44 4.20 -6.21 -10.06
N ASN A 45 3.92 -6.69 -8.83
CA ASN A 45 2.74 -7.50 -8.58
C ASN A 45 1.45 -6.67 -8.59
N ALA A 46 1.45 -5.42 -8.13
CA ALA A 46 0.30 -4.54 -8.22
C ALA A 46 0.02 -4.15 -9.68
N THR A 47 1.06 -3.91 -10.46
CA THR A 47 0.99 -3.64 -11.89
C THR A 47 0.31 -4.79 -12.65
N SER A 48 0.81 -6.02 -12.44
CA SER A 48 0.23 -7.22 -13.04
C SER A 48 -1.22 -7.48 -12.57
N SER A 49 -1.52 -7.23 -11.29
CA SER A 49 -2.86 -7.43 -10.72
C SER A 49 -3.92 -6.50 -11.32
N LEU A 50 -3.52 -5.37 -11.92
CA LEU A 50 -4.41 -4.44 -12.61
C LEU A 50 -4.41 -4.64 -14.13
N GLY A 51 -3.77 -5.69 -14.65
CA GLY A 51 -3.70 -5.99 -16.08
C GLY A 51 -2.91 -4.95 -16.88
N VAL A 52 -2.03 -4.19 -16.23
CA VAL A 52 -1.18 -3.21 -16.90
C VAL A 52 0.11 -3.91 -17.34
N GLU A 53 0.46 -3.72 -18.61
CA GLU A 53 1.69 -4.25 -19.16
C GLU A 53 2.92 -3.54 -18.59
N LYS A 54 3.96 -4.32 -18.32
CA LYS A 54 5.26 -3.80 -17.86
C LYS A 54 6.05 -3.32 -19.07
N HIS A 55 6.55 -2.10 -18.99
CA HIS A 55 7.39 -1.50 -20.03
C HIS A 55 8.61 -0.88 -19.38
N GLU A 56 9.77 -1.06 -20.01
CA GLU A 56 11.03 -0.44 -19.63
C GLU A 56 10.89 1.10 -19.59
N GLY A 57 11.41 1.70 -18.53
CA GLY A 57 11.34 3.15 -18.30
C GLY A 57 9.96 3.67 -17.90
N LYS A 58 9.01 2.79 -17.52
CA LYS A 58 7.66 3.16 -17.07
C LYS A 58 7.46 3.01 -15.56
N SER A 59 8.52 3.05 -14.77
CA SER A 59 8.50 2.99 -13.32
C SER A 59 9.07 4.26 -12.68
N LEU A 60 9.02 4.33 -11.35
CA LEU A 60 9.67 5.39 -10.60
C LEU A 60 11.21 5.29 -10.56
N TYR A 61 11.83 4.34 -11.27
CA TYR A 61 13.28 4.19 -11.28
C TYR A 61 13.99 5.49 -11.72
N GLY A 62 13.63 6.03 -12.88
CA GLY A 62 14.19 7.31 -13.38
C GLY A 62 13.92 8.49 -12.44
N PRO A 63 12.65 8.80 -12.08
CA PRO A 63 12.33 9.91 -11.18
C PRO A 63 13.03 9.83 -9.82
N LEU A 64 13.21 8.66 -9.24
CA LEU A 64 13.93 8.51 -7.97
C LEU A 64 15.43 8.86 -8.08
N ARG A 65 16.00 8.73 -9.27
CA ARG A 65 17.37 9.17 -9.60
C ARG A 65 17.45 10.65 -10.01
N GLY A 66 16.33 11.33 -10.12
CA GLY A 66 16.24 12.70 -10.61
C GLY A 66 16.11 12.80 -12.13
N GLU A 67 15.74 11.72 -12.79
CA GLU A 67 15.58 11.64 -14.25
C GLU A 67 14.09 11.50 -14.62
N GLY A 68 13.57 12.43 -15.42
CA GLY A 68 12.18 12.39 -15.88
C GLY A 68 11.16 12.91 -14.86
N ASP A 69 9.89 12.75 -15.23
CA ASP A 69 8.74 13.27 -14.47
C ASP A 69 7.77 12.15 -14.11
N ALA A 70 7.50 11.97 -12.82
CA ALA A 70 6.56 10.96 -12.33
C ALA A 70 5.12 11.18 -12.83
N MET A 71 4.72 12.42 -13.13
CA MET A 71 3.40 12.70 -13.68
C MET A 71 3.19 12.07 -15.06
N SER A 72 4.25 11.94 -15.86
CA SER A 72 4.21 11.32 -17.19
C SER A 72 4.08 9.80 -17.16
N LEU A 73 4.32 9.18 -16.00
CA LEU A 73 4.24 7.73 -15.80
C LEU A 73 2.83 7.26 -15.40
N ILE A 74 1.95 8.21 -15.06
CA ILE A 74 0.60 7.89 -14.58
C ILE A 74 -0.21 7.28 -15.73
N THR A 75 -0.58 6.02 -15.54
CA THR A 75 -1.35 5.22 -16.48
C THR A 75 -2.77 5.01 -15.96
N GLN A 76 -3.77 5.15 -16.85
CA GLN A 76 -5.16 4.81 -16.50
C GLN A 76 -5.32 3.29 -16.42
N THR A 77 -6.05 2.82 -15.43
CA THR A 77 -6.42 1.40 -15.33
C THR A 77 -7.81 1.15 -15.92
N SER A 78 -8.19 -0.12 -16.00
CA SER A 78 -9.57 -0.52 -16.38
C SER A 78 -10.61 -0.15 -15.30
N VAL A 79 -10.17 0.22 -14.09
CA VAL A 79 -11.06 0.62 -12.98
C VAL A 79 -11.24 2.14 -13.03
N PRO A 80 -12.48 2.65 -13.21
CA PRO A 80 -12.75 4.08 -13.17
C PRO A 80 -12.23 4.73 -11.88
N ASN A 81 -11.73 5.96 -11.95
CA ASN A 81 -11.14 6.72 -10.83
C ASN A 81 -9.87 6.12 -10.20
N LEU A 82 -9.31 5.03 -10.77
CA LEU A 82 -8.05 4.43 -10.35
C LEU A 82 -7.00 4.59 -11.43
N SER A 83 -5.93 5.30 -11.11
CA SER A 83 -4.71 5.37 -11.93
C SER A 83 -3.58 4.60 -11.25
N LEU A 84 -2.57 4.23 -12.03
CA LEU A 84 -1.39 3.49 -11.58
C LEU A 84 -0.11 4.19 -12.03
N ILE A 85 0.91 4.25 -11.19
CA ILE A 85 2.31 4.32 -11.63
C ILE A 85 2.84 2.89 -11.56
N PRO A 86 3.18 2.26 -12.70
CA PRO A 86 3.64 0.88 -12.75
C PRO A 86 5.02 0.70 -12.13
N SER A 87 5.38 -0.55 -11.90
CA SER A 87 6.73 -0.98 -11.53
C SER A 87 7.38 -1.81 -12.63
N GLU A 88 8.70 -1.91 -12.56
CA GLU A 88 9.55 -2.73 -13.41
C GLU A 88 10.75 -3.30 -12.64
N GLU A 89 11.45 -4.29 -13.21
CA GLU A 89 12.55 -4.98 -12.54
C GLU A 89 13.73 -4.04 -12.23
N ASP A 90 13.99 -3.04 -13.09
CA ASP A 90 15.08 -2.08 -12.90
C ASP A 90 14.92 -1.24 -11.62
N LEU A 91 13.71 -1.16 -11.07
CA LEU A 91 13.48 -0.52 -9.78
C LEU A 91 14.29 -1.18 -8.64
N ALA A 92 14.72 -2.44 -8.81
CA ALA A 92 15.61 -3.10 -7.84
C ALA A 92 16.98 -2.41 -7.75
N ALA A 93 17.49 -1.82 -8.85
CA ALA A 93 18.73 -1.08 -8.84
C ALA A 93 18.62 0.20 -7.98
N ALA A 94 17.44 0.80 -7.90
CA ALA A 94 17.19 1.96 -7.07
C ALA A 94 17.48 1.72 -5.58
N GLU A 95 17.31 0.50 -5.07
CA GLU A 95 17.67 0.13 -3.68
C GLU A 95 19.14 0.43 -3.37
N ILE A 96 20.02 0.21 -4.33
CA ILE A 96 21.47 0.40 -4.16
C ILE A 96 21.89 1.83 -4.51
N GLU A 97 21.38 2.34 -5.63
CA GLU A 97 21.79 3.63 -6.19
C GLU A 97 21.33 4.80 -5.32
N ILE A 98 20.06 4.79 -4.87
CA ILE A 98 19.52 5.83 -4.01
C ILE A 98 20.29 5.94 -2.71
N ALA A 99 20.75 4.82 -2.13
CA ALA A 99 21.50 4.80 -0.87
C ALA A 99 22.82 5.59 -0.93
N GLN A 100 23.36 5.83 -2.14
CA GLN A 100 24.59 6.58 -2.38
C GLN A 100 24.33 8.06 -2.70
N MET A 101 23.07 8.47 -2.83
CA MET A 101 22.70 9.83 -3.21
C MET A 101 22.53 10.73 -1.98
N GLU A 102 22.69 12.04 -2.18
CA GLU A 102 22.29 13.02 -1.18
C GLU A 102 20.79 12.96 -0.91
N ASN A 103 20.39 13.16 0.34
CA ASN A 103 18.99 13.12 0.77
C ASN A 103 18.24 11.81 0.37
N PHE A 104 18.97 10.70 0.41
CA PHE A 104 18.54 9.38 -0.06
C PHE A 104 17.19 8.92 0.51
N LEU A 105 16.80 9.32 1.72
CA LEU A 105 15.50 8.98 2.32
C LEU A 105 14.34 9.87 1.83
N LEU A 106 14.62 10.99 1.18
CA LEU A 106 13.61 11.96 0.76
C LEU A 106 13.33 11.96 -0.75
N LYS A 107 13.92 11.02 -1.51
CA LYS A 107 13.77 10.98 -2.96
C LYS A 107 12.32 10.82 -3.39
N LEU A 108 11.61 9.83 -2.85
CA LEU A 108 10.21 9.61 -3.18
C LEU A 108 9.32 10.78 -2.73
N LYS A 109 9.63 11.41 -1.59
CA LYS A 109 8.89 12.61 -1.15
C LYS A 109 8.97 13.73 -2.18
N GLY A 110 10.16 14.00 -2.72
CA GLY A 110 10.36 14.97 -3.79
C GLY A 110 9.61 14.61 -5.09
N VAL A 111 9.66 13.33 -5.46
CA VAL A 111 8.98 12.78 -6.65
C VAL A 111 7.46 12.90 -6.53
N LEU A 112 6.90 12.80 -5.33
CA LEU A 112 5.44 12.89 -5.10
C LEU A 112 4.92 14.33 -5.01
N GLU A 113 5.76 15.34 -4.83
CA GLU A 113 5.32 16.72 -4.65
C GLU A 113 4.48 17.26 -5.83
N PRO A 114 4.87 17.08 -7.11
CA PRO A 114 4.05 17.46 -8.24
C PRO A 114 2.70 16.75 -8.27
N ILE A 115 2.65 15.47 -7.88
CA ILE A 115 1.43 14.66 -7.82
C ILE A 115 0.49 15.22 -6.75
N ARG A 116 1.01 15.50 -5.55
CA ARG A 116 0.24 16.09 -4.45
C ARG A 116 -0.33 17.47 -4.83
N SER A 117 0.50 18.31 -5.45
CA SER A 117 0.15 19.68 -5.84
C SER A 117 -0.82 19.74 -7.02
N SER A 118 -0.93 18.67 -7.82
CA SER A 118 -1.81 18.62 -8.99
C SER A 118 -3.30 18.67 -8.65
N GLY A 119 -3.69 18.27 -7.43
CA GLY A 119 -5.08 18.14 -7.02
C GLY A 119 -5.89 17.08 -7.77
N ARG A 120 -5.24 16.24 -8.61
CA ARG A 120 -5.90 15.20 -9.41
C ARG A 120 -6.35 14.01 -8.59
N PHE A 121 -5.67 13.72 -7.49
CA PHE A 121 -5.91 12.55 -6.65
C PHE A 121 -6.26 12.97 -5.23
N ARG A 122 -7.29 12.36 -4.69
CA ARG A 122 -7.66 12.51 -3.28
C ARG A 122 -6.80 11.60 -2.39
N VAL A 123 -6.45 10.44 -2.92
CA VAL A 123 -5.66 9.40 -2.24
C VAL A 123 -4.54 8.92 -3.13
N VAL A 124 -3.35 8.77 -2.55
CA VAL A 124 -2.22 8.01 -3.12
C VAL A 124 -1.98 6.82 -2.22
N ILE A 125 -1.91 5.61 -2.78
CA ILE A 125 -1.53 4.39 -2.07
C ILE A 125 -0.21 3.90 -2.65
N ILE A 126 0.77 3.64 -1.78
CA ILE A 126 2.08 3.10 -2.17
C ILE A 126 2.12 1.64 -1.72
N ASP A 127 2.24 0.71 -2.68
CA ASP A 127 2.52 -0.70 -2.42
C ASP A 127 4.03 -0.92 -2.31
N CYS A 128 4.47 -1.43 -1.17
CA CYS A 128 5.90 -1.57 -0.84
C CYS A 128 6.40 -3.00 -1.02
N PRO A 129 7.69 -3.17 -1.39
CA PRO A 129 8.33 -4.48 -1.39
C PRO A 129 8.30 -5.16 -0.02
N PRO A 130 8.53 -6.49 0.06
CA PRO A 130 8.45 -7.25 1.31
C PRO A 130 9.60 -7.01 2.29
N ALA A 131 10.59 -6.18 1.92
CA ALA A 131 11.70 -5.81 2.80
C ALA A 131 11.57 -4.36 3.26
N LEU A 132 12.07 -4.03 4.45
CA LEU A 132 12.25 -2.63 4.88
C LEU A 132 13.60 -2.09 4.33
N GLY A 133 13.78 -2.20 3.01
CA GLY A 133 14.90 -1.65 2.27
C GLY A 133 14.74 -0.15 1.97
N MET A 134 15.58 0.35 1.07
CA MET A 134 15.63 1.78 0.73
C MET A 134 14.31 2.28 0.14
N LEU A 135 13.65 1.51 -0.73
CA LEU A 135 12.36 1.87 -1.32
C LEU A 135 11.27 1.97 -0.24
N SER A 136 11.20 1.00 0.66
CA SER A 136 10.23 1.03 1.77
C SER A 136 10.49 2.18 2.74
N MET A 137 11.75 2.52 3.02
CA MET A 137 12.10 3.66 3.87
C MET A 137 11.71 4.98 3.19
N ASN A 138 11.90 5.11 1.87
CA ASN A 138 11.43 6.25 1.09
C ASN A 138 9.90 6.37 1.10
N SER A 139 9.17 5.26 1.03
CA SER A 139 7.72 5.29 1.10
C SER A 139 7.22 5.80 2.46
N LEU A 140 7.83 5.36 3.56
CA LEU A 140 7.52 5.85 4.90
C LEU A 140 7.90 7.34 5.07
N ALA A 141 9.00 7.77 4.45
CA ALA A 141 9.42 9.18 4.47
C ALA A 141 8.48 10.11 3.69
N ALA A 142 7.79 9.59 2.67
CA ALA A 142 6.90 10.35 1.80
C ALA A 142 5.42 10.30 2.22
N ALA A 143 5.02 9.33 3.04
CA ALA A 143 3.62 9.09 3.40
C ALA A 143 3.14 9.98 4.57
N ASP A 144 1.82 10.23 4.60
CA ASP A 144 1.12 10.81 5.74
C ASP A 144 0.75 9.71 6.74
N PHE A 145 0.34 8.54 6.21
CA PHE A 145 -0.11 7.42 7.03
C PHE A 145 0.50 6.09 6.60
N LEU A 146 0.92 5.31 7.59
CA LEU A 146 1.28 3.91 7.42
C LEU A 146 0.06 3.02 7.65
N MET A 147 -0.27 2.17 6.69
CA MET A 147 -1.17 1.04 6.85
C MET A 147 -0.36 -0.25 6.96
N ILE A 148 -0.60 -1.03 8.00
CA ILE A 148 0.08 -2.32 8.22
C ILE A 148 -0.87 -3.45 7.88
N THR A 149 -0.53 -4.31 6.93
CA THR A 149 -1.24 -5.58 6.72
C THR A 149 -0.66 -6.64 7.64
N LEU A 150 -1.51 -7.29 8.43
CA LEU A 150 -1.09 -8.25 9.43
C LEU A 150 -1.84 -9.57 9.25
N GLN A 151 -1.11 -10.63 8.92
CA GLN A 151 -1.70 -11.96 8.80
C GLN A 151 -2.09 -12.50 10.17
N CYS A 152 -3.26 -13.18 10.26
CA CYS A 152 -3.76 -13.76 11.52
C CYS A 152 -2.96 -15.01 11.94
N GLU A 153 -1.66 -14.84 12.22
CA GLU A 153 -0.72 -15.88 12.65
C GLU A 153 0.07 -15.45 13.91
N TYR A 154 0.60 -16.41 14.66
CA TYR A 154 1.28 -16.18 15.94
C TYR A 154 2.44 -15.16 15.87
N MET A 155 3.27 -15.22 14.80
CA MET A 155 4.42 -14.32 14.64
C MET A 155 4.05 -12.89 14.19
N ALA A 156 2.77 -12.60 14.02
CA ALA A 156 2.31 -11.32 13.50
C ALA A 156 2.65 -10.13 14.42
N LEU A 157 2.53 -10.32 15.74
CA LEU A 157 2.79 -9.27 16.74
C LEU A 157 4.27 -8.87 16.80
N GLU A 158 5.19 -9.81 16.60
CA GLU A 158 6.62 -9.49 16.55
C GLU A 158 6.96 -8.58 15.36
N GLY A 159 6.44 -8.91 14.17
CA GLY A 159 6.59 -8.07 12.98
C GLY A 159 5.99 -6.68 13.13
N LEU A 160 4.83 -6.59 13.79
CA LEU A 160 4.19 -5.31 14.11
C LEU A 160 5.11 -4.44 14.98
N GLY A 161 5.68 -5.01 16.04
CA GLY A 161 6.61 -4.27 16.91
C GLY A 161 7.86 -3.76 16.19
N GLN A 162 8.39 -4.53 15.23
CA GLN A 162 9.55 -4.10 14.45
C GLN A 162 9.23 -2.91 13.53
N ILE A 163 8.12 -2.94 12.82
CA ILE A 163 7.76 -1.85 11.91
C ILE A 163 7.46 -0.55 12.67
N LEU A 164 6.80 -0.63 13.83
CA LEU A 164 6.54 0.53 14.70
C LEU A 164 7.85 1.15 15.21
N ARG A 165 8.83 0.34 15.61
CA ARG A 165 10.18 0.85 16.00
C ARG A 165 10.87 1.58 14.85
N ASN A 166 10.74 1.14 13.62
CA ASN A 166 11.32 1.83 12.46
C ASN A 166 10.62 3.15 12.16
N VAL A 167 9.30 3.22 12.33
CA VAL A 167 8.55 4.49 12.25
C VAL A 167 9.06 5.48 13.29
N GLU A 168 9.22 5.06 14.56
CA GLU A 168 9.73 5.92 15.61
C GLU A 168 11.17 6.39 15.35
N ARG A 169 12.03 5.54 14.78
CA ARG A 169 13.39 5.94 14.35
C ARG A 169 13.36 7.01 13.26
N LEU A 170 12.50 6.85 12.24
CA LEU A 170 12.32 7.87 11.19
C LEU A 170 11.85 9.21 11.75
N LYS A 171 10.86 9.16 12.66
CA LYS A 171 10.35 10.37 13.33
C LYS A 171 11.44 11.05 14.17
N SER A 172 12.15 10.28 14.99
CA SER A 172 13.23 10.78 15.84
C SER A 172 14.41 11.36 15.06
N ALA A 173 14.69 10.82 13.86
CA ALA A 173 15.69 11.34 12.94
C ALA A 173 15.23 12.60 12.17
N GLY A 174 13.99 13.06 12.37
CA GLY A 174 13.44 14.24 11.69
C GLY A 174 13.14 14.01 10.20
N VAL A 175 13.18 12.77 9.71
CA VAL A 175 12.93 12.45 8.28
C VAL A 175 11.47 12.64 7.92
N ASN A 176 10.55 12.15 8.76
CA ASN A 176 9.11 12.37 8.62
C ASN A 176 8.44 12.39 10.01
N SER A 177 8.44 13.56 10.65
CA SER A 177 7.85 13.74 11.99
C SER A 177 6.32 13.63 12.00
N SER A 178 5.67 13.83 10.85
CA SER A 178 4.21 13.80 10.69
C SER A 178 3.65 12.43 10.32
N LEU A 179 4.50 11.42 10.04
CA LEU A 179 4.02 10.08 9.71
C LEU A 179 3.24 9.48 10.89
N GLU A 180 2.01 9.06 10.65
CA GLU A 180 1.18 8.41 11.64
C GLU A 180 0.85 6.95 11.25
N LEU A 181 0.58 6.13 12.27
CA LEU A 181 -0.05 4.84 12.04
C LEU A 181 -1.52 5.07 11.67
N GLY A 182 -1.83 4.91 10.38
CA GLY A 182 -3.19 5.04 9.84
C GLY A 182 -4.10 3.89 10.23
N GLY A 183 -3.54 2.68 10.31
CA GLY A 183 -4.27 1.53 10.82
C GLY A 183 -3.63 0.18 10.53
N VAL A 184 -4.16 -0.84 11.19
CA VAL A 184 -3.78 -2.25 10.99
C VAL A 184 -4.93 -2.99 10.32
N VAL A 185 -4.66 -3.59 9.17
CA VAL A 185 -5.59 -4.43 8.40
C VAL A 185 -5.26 -5.89 8.68
N MET A 186 -6.15 -6.60 9.38
CA MET A 186 -6.01 -8.03 9.62
C MET A 186 -6.34 -8.80 8.34
N THR A 187 -5.41 -9.63 7.87
CA THR A 187 -5.54 -10.37 6.60
C THR A 187 -5.53 -11.88 6.80
N MET A 188 -5.99 -12.61 5.78
CA MET A 188 -6.03 -14.07 5.76
C MET A 188 -6.72 -14.67 6.98
N PHE A 189 -7.76 -13.99 7.47
CA PHE A 189 -8.55 -14.47 8.59
C PHE A 189 -9.30 -15.75 8.22
N ASP A 190 -9.09 -16.80 9.01
CA ASP A 190 -9.86 -18.05 8.92
C ASP A 190 -10.73 -18.19 10.16
N GLY A 191 -12.02 -17.89 10.01
CA GLY A 191 -13.00 -17.95 11.11
C GLY A 191 -13.22 -19.33 11.72
N ARG A 192 -12.70 -20.40 11.10
CA ARG A 192 -12.75 -21.77 11.61
C ARG A 192 -11.70 -22.04 12.67
N THR A 193 -10.66 -21.19 12.75
CA THR A 193 -9.53 -21.38 13.66
C THR A 193 -9.64 -20.45 14.88
N ASN A 194 -9.35 -20.97 16.05
CA ASN A 194 -9.25 -20.17 17.27
C ASN A 194 -8.04 -19.23 17.22
N LEU A 195 -6.96 -19.65 16.57
CA LEU A 195 -5.75 -18.85 16.43
C LEU A 195 -6.03 -17.51 15.75
N SER A 196 -6.76 -17.51 14.62
CA SER A 196 -7.08 -16.25 13.92
C SER A 196 -7.85 -15.28 14.81
N ARG A 197 -8.82 -15.76 15.59
CA ARG A 197 -9.59 -14.95 16.53
C ARG A 197 -8.70 -14.39 17.64
N GLN A 198 -7.88 -15.25 18.26
CA GLN A 198 -6.95 -14.84 19.33
C GLN A 198 -5.97 -13.76 18.88
N VAL A 199 -5.41 -13.88 17.66
CA VAL A 199 -4.49 -12.88 17.10
C VAL A 199 -5.19 -11.54 16.88
N VAL A 200 -6.41 -11.54 16.31
CA VAL A 200 -7.21 -10.32 16.14
C VAL A 200 -7.51 -9.67 17.48
N ASP A 201 -7.95 -10.45 18.49
CA ASP A 201 -8.28 -9.93 19.81
C ASP A 201 -7.04 -9.37 20.53
N GLU A 202 -5.88 -9.99 20.34
CA GLU A 202 -4.62 -9.52 20.92
C GLU A 202 -4.17 -8.20 20.29
N VAL A 203 -4.26 -8.06 18.95
CA VAL A 203 -3.97 -6.78 18.27
C VAL A 203 -4.95 -5.69 18.73
N ARG A 204 -6.24 -6.00 18.88
CA ARG A 204 -7.25 -5.05 19.39
C ARG A 204 -6.94 -4.55 20.78
N LYS A 205 -6.44 -5.40 21.68
CA LYS A 205 -6.03 -4.98 23.03
C LYS A 205 -4.87 -3.99 23.02
N HIS A 206 -3.89 -4.20 22.13
CA HIS A 206 -2.69 -3.36 22.07
C HIS A 206 -2.87 -2.08 21.26
N LEU A 207 -3.74 -2.10 20.23
CA LEU A 207 -3.97 -1.00 19.31
C LEU A 207 -5.47 -0.77 19.05
N PRO A 208 -6.28 -0.51 20.11
CA PRO A 208 -7.74 -0.49 19.99
C PRO A 208 -8.27 0.53 18.97
N GLU A 209 -7.61 1.69 18.85
CA GLU A 209 -8.03 2.77 17.94
C GLU A 209 -7.39 2.68 16.54
N LYS A 210 -6.38 1.82 16.37
CA LYS A 210 -5.61 1.73 15.13
C LYS A 210 -5.95 0.50 14.30
N ILE A 211 -6.54 -0.54 14.86
CA ILE A 211 -7.03 -1.68 14.08
C ILE A 211 -8.32 -1.31 13.34
N PHE A 212 -8.46 -1.75 12.08
CA PHE A 212 -9.74 -1.68 11.38
C PHE A 212 -10.68 -2.76 11.89
N GLU A 213 -11.98 -2.46 11.95
CA GLU A 213 -13.00 -3.44 12.35
C GLU A 213 -13.11 -4.58 11.33
N THR A 214 -12.99 -4.23 10.05
CA THR A 214 -12.99 -5.19 8.96
C THR A 214 -11.75 -6.07 8.99
N VAL A 215 -11.96 -7.38 8.93
CA VAL A 215 -10.92 -8.38 8.71
C VAL A 215 -11.04 -8.95 7.29
N ILE A 216 -9.91 -9.12 6.60
CA ILE A 216 -9.91 -9.68 5.24
C ILE A 216 -9.84 -11.21 5.34
N PRO A 217 -10.86 -11.93 4.85
CA PRO A 217 -10.91 -13.38 4.95
C PRO A 217 -9.87 -14.05 4.05
N ARG A 218 -9.46 -15.25 4.42
CA ARG A 218 -8.66 -16.11 3.54
C ARG A 218 -9.56 -16.71 2.47
N THR A 219 -9.36 -16.33 1.22
CA THR A 219 -10.11 -16.86 0.06
C THR A 219 -9.18 -17.10 -1.12
N VAL A 220 -9.39 -18.21 -1.82
CA VAL A 220 -8.63 -18.59 -3.02
C VAL A 220 -8.82 -17.54 -4.13
N ARG A 221 -10.01 -16.95 -4.24
CA ARG A 221 -10.34 -15.94 -5.25
C ARG A 221 -9.45 -14.70 -5.19
N LEU A 222 -9.07 -14.25 -3.97
CA LEU A 222 -8.12 -13.14 -3.80
C LEU A 222 -6.70 -13.49 -4.31
N SER A 223 -6.35 -14.76 -4.34
CA SER A 223 -5.06 -15.21 -4.87
C SER A 223 -5.11 -15.49 -6.38
N GLU A 224 -6.28 -15.84 -6.92
CA GLU A 224 -6.48 -16.12 -8.34
C GLU A 224 -6.61 -14.83 -9.17
N ALA A 225 -7.38 -13.85 -8.70
CA ALA A 225 -7.68 -12.62 -9.41
C ALA A 225 -6.45 -11.92 -10.03
N PRO A 226 -5.30 -11.79 -9.34
CA PRO A 226 -4.07 -11.24 -9.92
C PRO A 226 -3.57 -11.96 -11.16
N SER A 227 -3.73 -13.30 -11.24
CA SER A 227 -3.30 -14.09 -12.40
C SER A 227 -4.10 -13.79 -13.66
N PHE A 228 -5.24 -13.15 -13.52
CA PHE A 228 -6.11 -12.69 -14.61
C PHE A 228 -5.99 -11.17 -14.86
N GLY A 229 -5.08 -10.48 -14.16
CA GLY A 229 -4.94 -9.03 -14.26
C GLY A 229 -6.20 -8.28 -13.76
N GLN A 230 -6.90 -8.83 -12.77
CA GLN A 230 -8.18 -8.32 -12.30
C GLN A 230 -8.18 -8.06 -10.78
N THR A 231 -8.89 -7.01 -10.38
CA THR A 231 -9.26 -6.83 -8.98
C THR A 231 -10.27 -7.92 -8.55
N ILE A 232 -10.43 -8.11 -7.25
CA ILE A 232 -11.46 -9.06 -6.76
C ILE A 232 -12.87 -8.66 -7.21
N PHE A 233 -13.12 -7.37 -7.43
CA PHE A 233 -14.43 -6.86 -7.85
C PHE A 233 -14.77 -7.24 -9.31
N ALA A 234 -13.76 -7.23 -10.18
CA ALA A 234 -13.91 -7.65 -11.58
C ALA A 234 -13.93 -9.18 -11.72
N TYR A 235 -13.14 -9.88 -10.89
CA TYR A 235 -12.98 -11.33 -10.93
C TYR A 235 -14.16 -12.08 -10.31
N ASP A 236 -14.55 -11.68 -9.08
CA ASP A 236 -15.68 -12.28 -8.34
C ASP A 236 -16.25 -11.25 -7.35
N SER A 237 -17.14 -10.39 -7.85
CA SER A 237 -17.72 -9.27 -7.10
C SER A 237 -18.55 -9.69 -5.87
N SER A 238 -19.04 -10.93 -5.86
CA SER A 238 -19.84 -11.49 -4.76
C SER A 238 -19.00 -12.16 -3.67
N ASN A 239 -17.70 -12.29 -3.88
CA ASN A 239 -16.78 -12.96 -2.96
C ASN A 239 -16.74 -12.28 -1.58
N PRO A 240 -16.62 -13.04 -0.49
CA PRO A 240 -16.42 -12.44 0.85
C PRO A 240 -15.23 -11.49 0.92
N GLY A 241 -14.16 -11.71 0.15
CA GLY A 241 -13.02 -10.79 0.04
C GLY A 241 -13.41 -9.45 -0.59
N ALA A 242 -14.23 -9.45 -1.64
CA ALA A 242 -14.75 -8.22 -2.26
C ALA A 242 -15.61 -7.43 -1.27
N THR A 243 -16.51 -8.11 -0.57
CA THR A 243 -17.33 -7.49 0.48
C THR A 243 -16.46 -6.88 1.60
N ALA A 244 -15.39 -7.58 2.02
CA ALA A 244 -14.50 -7.10 3.06
C ALA A 244 -13.73 -5.85 2.61
N TYR A 245 -13.20 -5.81 1.38
CA TYR A 245 -12.49 -4.61 0.91
C TYR A 245 -13.42 -3.40 0.71
N ARG A 246 -14.70 -3.59 0.31
CA ARG A 246 -15.67 -2.48 0.29
C ARG A 246 -15.94 -1.92 1.68
N ARG A 247 -16.09 -2.78 2.69
CA ARG A 247 -16.24 -2.35 4.10
C ARG A 247 -14.98 -1.64 4.60
N LEU A 248 -13.80 -2.17 4.29
CA LEU A 248 -12.53 -1.51 4.65
C LEU A 248 -12.44 -0.11 4.02
N ALA A 249 -12.83 0.04 2.75
CA ALA A 249 -12.86 1.34 2.09
C ALA A 249 -13.83 2.32 2.78
N GLU A 250 -14.99 1.87 3.23
CA GLU A 250 -15.94 2.69 3.99
C GLU A 250 -15.35 3.15 5.34
N GLU A 251 -14.63 2.26 6.05
CA GLU A 251 -13.92 2.65 7.26
C GLU A 251 -12.79 3.65 6.99
N VAL A 252 -12.03 3.47 5.90
CA VAL A 252 -10.96 4.40 5.48
C VAL A 252 -11.55 5.76 5.12
N ILE A 253 -12.63 5.79 4.33
CA ILE A 253 -13.31 7.04 3.98
C ILE A 253 -13.75 7.80 5.24
N LYS A 254 -14.39 7.11 6.17
CA LYS A 254 -14.88 7.71 7.42
C LYS A 254 -13.72 8.18 8.31
N ARG A 255 -12.67 7.37 8.47
CA ARG A 255 -11.53 7.68 9.36
C ARG A 255 -10.73 8.89 8.89
N PHE A 256 -10.58 9.07 7.58
CA PHE A 256 -9.72 10.10 6.98
C PHE A 256 -10.49 11.23 6.28
N GLY A 257 -11.83 11.23 6.31
CA GLY A 257 -12.65 12.28 5.72
C GLY A 257 -12.39 12.43 4.21
N LEU A 258 -12.49 11.33 3.45
CA LEU A 258 -12.12 11.33 2.03
C LEU A 258 -13.23 11.87 1.11
N LEU A 259 -14.45 11.92 1.57
CA LEU A 259 -15.64 12.45 0.87
C LEU A 259 -16.20 13.65 1.61
#